data_c228a046f90e0ab7957b3c61d7221ce8
#
_entry.id   c228a046f90e0ab7957b3c61d7221ce8
#
_cell.length_a   1.000
_cell.length_b   1.000
_cell.length_c   1.000
_cell.angle_alpha   90.00
_cell.angle_beta   90.00
_cell.angle_gamma   90.00
#
_symmetry.space_group_name_H-M   'P 1'
#
loop_
_entity.id
_entity.type
_entity.pdbx_description
1 polymer ?
#
loop_
_entity_poly.entity_id
_entity_poly.type
_entity_poly.pdbx_seq_one_letter_code
_entity_poly.pdbx_strand_id
1 'polypeptide(L)'
;MQGLRVSRKTLISDLFTGLVMALISIPGSLGNGLLAGVNPVYGIYSTIVGTTVAAVFTSSVFMNVDSTSATALATGEEVSGLGPADQLAYIVVLGILVGLFQLLFGFLKLGFLTRFISNAVMTGFLTGIGFLTIMGQVGDLTGYYSDAGNKVFKTIDTALHPGLIHLPTLAIGLLTMAIIYLADRSKYQRYSYAIALVICTALVAVLSLPGVLTVGDTTEVPRTFVNLNLPDLTLIPRLILPALSIAIIVLVQGSGVSQSVPNPDGEYPDPNGDFKGQGIANVATGFAGGIPVGGSLGGTAVITQLGGKSRWANI
;
A
#
# COMPACT_ATOMS: atom_id res chain seq x y z
N MET A 1 -4.05 -9.63 -22.73
CA MET A 1 -2.75 -10.01 -22.13
C MET A 1 -1.59 -9.31 -22.85
N GLN A 2 -1.74 -8.01 -23.15
CA GLN A 2 -0.64 -7.19 -23.66
C GLN A 2 0.44 -7.05 -22.58
N GLY A 3 1.72 -7.07 -22.97
CA GLY A 3 2.85 -6.82 -22.06
C GLY A 3 3.45 -8.03 -21.32
N LEU A 4 2.95 -9.26 -21.49
CA LEU A 4 3.59 -10.46 -20.93
C LEU A 4 4.63 -11.09 -21.85
N ARG A 5 4.48 -10.91 -23.19
CA ARG A 5 5.49 -11.34 -24.18
C ARG A 5 6.49 -10.19 -24.39
N VAL A 6 7.69 -10.35 -23.89
CA VAL A 6 8.72 -9.30 -23.91
C VAL A 6 10.04 -9.81 -24.47
N SER A 7 10.86 -8.90 -24.99
CA SER A 7 12.23 -9.23 -25.41
C SER A 7 13.11 -9.51 -24.17
N ARG A 8 14.20 -10.27 -24.35
CA ARG A 8 15.16 -10.54 -23.26
C ARG A 8 15.71 -9.25 -22.63
N LYS A 9 15.93 -8.20 -23.43
CA LYS A 9 16.42 -6.90 -22.94
C LYS A 9 15.38 -6.20 -22.07
N THR A 10 14.10 -6.24 -22.48
CA THR A 10 12.98 -5.70 -21.71
C THR A 10 12.84 -6.44 -20.38
N LEU A 11 12.88 -7.78 -20.39
CA LEU A 11 12.76 -8.59 -19.19
C LEU A 11 13.86 -8.27 -18.16
N ILE A 12 15.12 -8.13 -18.58
CA ILE A 12 16.21 -7.77 -17.66
C ILE A 12 15.97 -6.38 -17.04
N SER A 13 15.52 -5.41 -17.84
CA SER A 13 15.16 -4.08 -17.33
C SER A 13 14.04 -4.15 -16.30
N ASP A 14 13.00 -4.93 -16.59
CA ASP A 14 11.82 -5.06 -15.72
C ASP A 14 12.15 -5.83 -14.43
N LEU A 15 12.96 -6.89 -14.50
CA LEU A 15 13.43 -7.60 -13.30
C LEU A 15 14.23 -6.68 -12.37
N PHE A 16 15.08 -5.82 -12.95
CA PHE A 16 15.79 -4.83 -12.13
C PHE A 16 14.85 -3.81 -11.51
N THR A 17 13.89 -3.29 -12.29
CA THR A 17 12.83 -2.39 -11.78
C THR A 17 12.01 -3.07 -10.68
N GLY A 18 11.58 -4.31 -10.90
CA GLY A 18 10.82 -5.10 -9.93
C GLY A 18 11.59 -5.36 -8.64
N LEU A 19 12.89 -5.69 -8.74
CA LEU A 19 13.74 -5.89 -7.56
C LEU A 19 13.84 -4.60 -6.71
N VAL A 20 14.10 -3.46 -7.35
CA VAL A 20 14.16 -2.17 -6.65
C VAL A 20 12.80 -1.83 -6.06
N MET A 21 11.71 -2.06 -6.81
CA MET A 21 10.35 -1.81 -6.33
C MET A 21 10.02 -2.71 -5.13
N ALA A 22 10.38 -3.99 -5.16
CA ALA A 22 10.19 -4.91 -4.04
C ALA A 22 10.87 -4.41 -2.76
N LEU A 23 12.12 -3.94 -2.87
CA LEU A 23 12.85 -3.37 -1.73
C LEU A 23 12.19 -2.12 -1.15
N ILE A 24 11.61 -1.27 -2.01
CA ILE A 24 10.89 -0.06 -1.59
C ILE A 24 9.52 -0.41 -0.99
N SER A 25 8.85 -1.43 -1.52
CA SER A 25 7.50 -1.83 -1.08
C SER A 25 7.49 -2.47 0.30
N ILE A 26 8.58 -3.16 0.72
CA ILE A 26 8.63 -3.83 2.03
C ILE A 26 8.31 -2.85 3.18
N PRO A 27 9.04 -1.74 3.39
CA PRO A 27 8.72 -0.82 4.48
C PRO A 27 7.36 -0.14 4.30
N GLY A 28 6.95 0.17 3.06
CA GLY A 28 5.64 0.73 2.78
C GLY A 28 4.49 -0.20 3.17
N SER A 29 4.62 -1.47 2.87
CA SER A 29 3.63 -2.51 3.18
C SER A 29 3.53 -2.76 4.68
N LEU A 30 4.68 -2.83 5.37
CA LEU A 30 4.72 -2.92 6.83
C LEU A 30 4.07 -1.69 7.47
N GLY A 31 4.39 -0.50 6.97
CA GLY A 31 3.79 0.76 7.43
C GLY A 31 2.28 0.81 7.23
N ASN A 32 1.76 0.27 6.13
CA ASN A 32 0.32 0.17 5.90
C ASN A 32 -0.35 -0.83 6.86
N GLY A 33 0.30 -1.94 7.20
CA GLY A 33 -0.18 -2.85 8.25
C GLY A 33 -0.25 -2.17 9.62
N LEU A 34 0.79 -1.42 10.00
CA LEU A 34 0.80 -0.62 11.24
C LEU A 34 -0.28 0.47 11.19
N LEU A 35 -0.45 1.15 10.07
CA LEU A 35 -1.46 2.19 9.89
C LEU A 35 -2.89 1.63 10.02
N ALA A 36 -3.10 0.38 9.61
CA ALA A 36 -4.34 -0.34 9.82
C ALA A 36 -4.51 -0.86 11.26
N GLY A 37 -3.48 -0.81 12.10
CA GLY A 37 -3.52 -1.32 13.47
C GLY A 37 -3.55 -2.84 13.55
N VAL A 38 -2.98 -3.53 12.55
CA VAL A 38 -2.93 -4.99 12.45
C VAL A 38 -1.49 -5.48 12.40
N ASN A 39 -1.30 -6.80 12.40
CA ASN A 39 0.04 -7.36 12.19
C ASN A 39 0.62 -6.82 10.86
N PRO A 40 1.78 -6.14 10.87
CA PRO A 40 2.41 -5.56 9.69
C PRO A 40 2.61 -6.52 8.53
N VAL A 41 2.78 -7.80 8.82
CA VAL A 41 2.94 -8.88 7.82
C VAL A 41 1.75 -8.99 6.87
N TYR A 42 0.54 -8.62 7.30
CA TYR A 42 -0.64 -8.62 6.42
C TYR A 42 -0.50 -7.60 5.28
N GLY A 43 0.22 -6.50 5.49
CA GLY A 43 0.62 -5.58 4.43
C GLY A 43 1.58 -6.23 3.42
N ILE A 44 2.55 -7.03 3.89
CA ILE A 44 3.47 -7.78 2.99
C ILE A 44 2.69 -8.79 2.14
N TYR A 45 1.74 -9.53 2.73
CA TYR A 45 0.89 -10.46 1.97
C TYR A 45 0.09 -9.75 0.88
N SER A 46 -0.39 -8.53 1.18
CA SER A 46 -1.06 -7.68 0.18
C SER A 46 -0.15 -7.38 -1.01
N THR A 47 1.08 -6.98 -0.74
CA THR A 47 2.06 -6.66 -1.79
C THR A 47 2.41 -7.89 -2.62
N ILE A 48 2.78 -9.01 -1.98
CA ILE A 48 3.19 -10.23 -2.70
C ILE A 48 2.06 -10.73 -3.61
N VAL A 49 0.85 -10.89 -3.07
CA VAL A 49 -0.26 -11.50 -3.81
C VAL A 49 -0.98 -10.46 -4.66
N GLY A 50 -1.32 -9.31 -4.07
CA GLY A 50 -2.12 -8.28 -4.73
C GLY A 50 -1.42 -7.70 -5.95
N THR A 51 -0.16 -7.28 -5.80
CA THR A 51 0.60 -6.68 -6.90
C THR A 51 0.83 -7.68 -8.04
N THR A 52 1.24 -8.91 -7.71
CA THR A 52 1.49 -9.95 -8.72
C THR A 52 0.22 -10.32 -9.49
N VAL A 53 -0.89 -10.57 -8.78
CA VAL A 53 -2.17 -10.92 -9.42
C VAL A 53 -2.70 -9.75 -10.25
N ALA A 54 -2.68 -8.54 -9.71
CA ALA A 54 -3.12 -7.36 -10.45
C ALA A 54 -2.29 -7.10 -11.70
N ALA A 55 -0.98 -7.28 -11.65
CA ALA A 55 -0.11 -7.12 -12.80
C ALA A 55 -0.52 -8.01 -13.99
N VAL A 56 -1.07 -9.17 -13.72
CA VAL A 56 -1.55 -10.09 -14.76
C VAL A 56 -2.92 -9.67 -15.31
N PHE A 57 -3.84 -9.23 -14.45
CA PHE A 57 -5.26 -9.11 -14.79
C PHE A 57 -5.75 -7.68 -15.05
N THR A 58 -5.04 -6.61 -14.62
CA THR A 58 -5.42 -5.22 -14.91
C THR A 58 -5.25 -4.88 -16.40
N SER A 59 -5.95 -3.87 -16.89
CA SER A 59 -5.73 -3.31 -18.22
C SER A 59 -4.47 -2.43 -18.26
N SER A 60 -4.17 -1.76 -17.15
CA SER A 60 -2.93 -1.00 -16.96
C SER A 60 -1.70 -1.89 -16.94
N VAL A 61 -0.68 -1.51 -17.73
CA VAL A 61 0.61 -2.22 -17.77
C VAL A 61 1.50 -1.82 -16.59
N PHE A 62 1.46 -0.55 -16.21
CA PHE A 62 2.36 0.04 -15.21
C PHE A 62 1.73 0.25 -13.84
N MET A 63 0.40 0.09 -13.71
CA MET A 63 -0.26 0.28 -12.42
C MET A 63 0.30 -0.68 -11.39
N ASN A 64 0.87 -0.13 -10.35
CA ASN A 64 1.19 -0.86 -9.13
C ASN A 64 -0.07 -0.94 -8.27
N VAL A 65 -0.53 -2.15 -7.98
CA VAL A 65 -1.69 -2.40 -7.12
C VAL A 65 -1.17 -2.99 -5.82
N ASP A 66 -1.24 -2.22 -4.75
CA ASP A 66 -0.67 -2.58 -3.45
C ASP A 66 -1.60 -2.11 -2.32
N SER A 67 -1.27 -2.48 -1.09
CA SER A 67 -1.87 -1.84 0.07
C SER A 67 -1.56 -0.35 0.04
N THR A 68 -2.57 0.47 0.21
CA THR A 68 -2.43 1.93 0.23
C THR A 68 -2.84 2.49 1.57
N SER A 69 -2.38 3.70 1.90
CA SER A 69 -2.81 4.35 3.14
C SER A 69 -4.34 4.50 3.24
N ALA A 70 -5.02 4.65 2.09
CA ALA A 70 -6.48 4.72 2.05
C ALA A 70 -7.12 3.39 2.44
N THR A 71 -6.67 2.28 1.85
CA THR A 71 -7.19 0.93 2.19
C THR A 71 -6.79 0.53 3.61
N ALA A 72 -5.58 0.87 4.05
CA ALA A 72 -5.11 0.62 5.40
C ALA A 72 -5.94 1.35 6.46
N LEU A 73 -6.20 2.65 6.25
CA LEU A 73 -7.04 3.46 7.14
C LEU A 73 -8.46 2.91 7.22
N ALA A 74 -9.08 2.62 6.06
CA ALA A 74 -10.44 2.12 6.02
C ALA A 74 -10.57 0.70 6.62
N THR A 75 -9.56 -0.16 6.42
CA THR A 75 -9.51 -1.48 7.07
C THR A 75 -9.34 -1.32 8.58
N GLY A 76 -8.48 -0.39 9.01
CA GLY A 76 -8.19 -0.15 10.42
C GLY A 76 -9.41 0.25 11.24
N GLU A 77 -10.34 1.02 10.66
CA GLU A 77 -11.61 1.35 11.32
C GLU A 77 -12.44 0.10 11.66
N GLU A 78 -12.45 -0.89 10.75
CA GLU A 78 -13.25 -2.11 10.89
C GLU A 78 -12.65 -3.14 11.85
N VAL A 79 -11.33 -3.14 12.00
CA VAL A 79 -10.61 -4.10 12.85
C VAL A 79 -10.20 -3.50 14.20
N SER A 80 -10.50 -2.24 14.43
CA SER A 80 -10.17 -1.54 15.68
C SER A 80 -10.79 -2.21 16.89
N GLY A 81 -9.98 -2.45 17.92
CA GLY A 81 -10.41 -3.09 19.16
C GLY A 81 -10.63 -4.60 19.10
N LEU A 82 -10.38 -5.24 17.94
CA LEU A 82 -10.46 -6.70 17.82
C LEU A 82 -9.15 -7.38 18.23
N GLY A 83 -9.24 -8.61 18.72
CA GLY A 83 -8.09 -9.46 18.96
C GLY A 83 -7.44 -9.94 17.64
N PRO A 84 -6.15 -10.36 17.66
CA PRO A 84 -5.41 -10.72 16.43
C PRO A 84 -6.08 -11.78 15.55
N ALA A 85 -6.71 -12.80 16.14
CA ALA A 85 -7.41 -13.84 15.39
C ALA A 85 -8.65 -13.30 14.67
N ASP A 86 -9.43 -12.44 15.37
CA ASP A 86 -10.62 -11.80 14.80
C ASP A 86 -10.23 -10.80 13.73
N GLN A 87 -9.13 -10.04 13.92
CA GLN A 87 -8.60 -9.14 12.90
C GLN A 87 -8.32 -9.87 11.59
N LEU A 88 -7.66 -11.02 11.64
CA LEU A 88 -7.39 -11.81 10.44
C LEU A 88 -8.68 -12.28 9.76
N ALA A 89 -9.67 -12.77 10.52
CA ALA A 89 -10.95 -13.21 9.96
C ALA A 89 -11.66 -12.05 9.24
N TYR A 90 -11.66 -10.85 9.85
CA TYR A 90 -12.25 -9.63 9.25
C TYR A 90 -11.51 -9.24 7.97
N ILE A 91 -10.17 -9.22 7.96
CA ILE A 91 -9.35 -8.87 6.80
C ILE A 91 -9.63 -9.81 5.63
N VAL A 92 -9.70 -11.11 5.89
CA VAL A 92 -10.00 -12.14 4.87
C VAL A 92 -11.35 -11.86 4.21
N VAL A 93 -12.40 -11.66 5.01
CA VAL A 93 -13.75 -11.40 4.49
C VAL A 93 -13.83 -10.04 3.79
N LEU A 94 -13.22 -8.99 4.37
CA LEU A 94 -13.15 -7.66 3.74
C LEU A 94 -12.47 -7.73 2.37
N GLY A 95 -11.29 -8.34 2.28
CA GLY A 95 -10.54 -8.46 1.02
C GLY A 95 -11.36 -9.16 -0.07
N ILE A 96 -12.01 -10.28 0.29
CA ILE A 96 -12.87 -11.02 -0.64
C ILE A 96 -14.09 -10.18 -1.07
N LEU A 97 -14.80 -9.56 -0.13
CA LEU A 97 -15.99 -8.75 -0.45
C LEU A 97 -15.63 -7.51 -1.28
N VAL A 98 -14.54 -6.81 -0.95
CA VAL A 98 -14.02 -5.68 -1.73
C VAL A 98 -13.74 -6.13 -3.16
N GLY A 99 -13.06 -7.27 -3.32
CA GLY A 99 -12.77 -7.84 -4.63
C GLY A 99 -14.03 -8.19 -5.42
N LEU A 100 -15.04 -8.78 -4.78
CA LEU A 100 -16.32 -9.11 -5.42
C LEU A 100 -17.07 -7.84 -5.85
N PHE A 101 -17.10 -6.79 -5.03
CA PHE A 101 -17.71 -5.51 -5.44
C PHE A 101 -16.96 -4.88 -6.63
N GLN A 102 -15.64 -4.91 -6.63
CA GLN A 102 -14.85 -4.40 -7.76
C GLN A 102 -15.09 -5.19 -9.05
N LEU A 103 -15.18 -6.53 -8.96
CA LEU A 103 -15.57 -7.37 -10.08
C LEU A 103 -16.96 -6.97 -10.58
N LEU A 104 -17.92 -6.82 -9.69
CA LEU A 104 -19.28 -6.38 -10.03
C LEU A 104 -19.26 -5.02 -10.75
N PHE A 105 -18.51 -4.04 -10.21
CA PHE A 105 -18.36 -2.72 -10.84
C PHE A 105 -17.74 -2.81 -12.24
N GLY A 106 -16.71 -3.64 -12.42
CA GLY A 106 -16.06 -3.86 -13.70
C GLY A 106 -16.97 -4.56 -14.71
N PHE A 107 -17.78 -5.54 -14.29
CA PHE A 107 -18.73 -6.22 -15.19
C PHE A 107 -19.93 -5.34 -15.55
N LEU A 108 -20.46 -4.57 -14.61
CA LEU A 108 -21.51 -3.58 -14.84
C LEU A 108 -21.00 -2.35 -15.61
N LYS A 109 -19.71 -2.32 -15.98
CA LYS A 109 -19.06 -1.22 -16.71
C LYS A 109 -19.19 0.13 -16.00
N LEU A 110 -19.17 0.14 -14.69
CA LEU A 110 -19.27 1.35 -13.87
C LEU A 110 -18.02 2.25 -13.95
N GLY A 111 -17.01 1.86 -14.73
CA GLY A 111 -15.84 2.69 -15.03
C GLY A 111 -16.20 4.06 -15.62
N PHE A 112 -17.38 4.21 -16.26
CA PHE A 112 -17.84 5.52 -16.72
C PHE A 112 -18.09 6.50 -15.57
N LEU A 113 -18.41 6.02 -14.36
CA LEU A 113 -18.64 6.87 -13.18
C LEU A 113 -17.40 7.67 -12.78
N THR A 114 -16.22 7.19 -13.14
CA THR A 114 -14.95 7.88 -12.85
C THR A 114 -14.86 9.23 -13.59
N ARG A 115 -15.57 9.39 -14.70
CA ARG A 115 -15.65 10.66 -15.46
C ARG A 115 -16.43 11.75 -14.71
N PHE A 116 -17.26 11.37 -13.75
CA PHE A 116 -18.00 12.33 -12.91
C PHE A 116 -17.20 12.80 -11.69
N ILE A 117 -16.08 12.17 -11.41
CA ILE A 117 -15.19 12.59 -10.33
C ILE A 117 -14.34 13.74 -10.84
N SER A 118 -14.65 14.95 -10.37
CA SER A 118 -13.86 16.12 -10.76
C SER A 118 -12.44 16.07 -10.18
N ASN A 119 -11.49 16.73 -10.85
CA ASN A 119 -10.12 16.86 -10.34
C ASN A 119 -10.09 17.49 -8.94
N ALA A 120 -11.01 18.40 -8.62
CA ALA A 120 -11.10 19.00 -7.29
C ALA A 120 -11.46 17.96 -6.22
N VAL A 121 -12.41 17.07 -6.51
CA VAL A 121 -12.78 15.96 -5.60
C VAL A 121 -11.60 15.01 -5.43
N MET A 122 -10.92 14.63 -6.50
CA MET A 122 -9.74 13.76 -6.43
C MET A 122 -8.61 14.40 -5.62
N THR A 123 -8.31 15.66 -5.87
CA THR A 123 -7.28 16.39 -5.13
C THR A 123 -7.64 16.48 -3.65
N GLY A 124 -8.87 16.84 -3.32
CA GLY A 124 -9.35 16.91 -1.93
C GLY A 124 -9.27 15.56 -1.22
N PHE A 125 -9.69 14.49 -1.88
CA PHE A 125 -9.63 13.13 -1.37
C PHE A 125 -8.17 12.68 -1.10
N LEU A 126 -7.28 12.82 -2.07
CA LEU A 126 -5.87 12.45 -1.94
C LEU A 126 -5.15 13.30 -0.87
N THR A 127 -5.46 14.60 -0.81
CA THR A 127 -4.90 15.49 0.23
C THR A 127 -5.38 15.07 1.62
N GLY A 128 -6.66 14.76 1.78
CA GLY A 128 -7.23 14.28 3.04
C GLY A 128 -6.58 12.98 3.50
N ILE A 129 -6.42 12.00 2.60
CA ILE A 129 -5.71 10.75 2.91
C ILE A 129 -4.25 11.03 3.27
N GLY A 130 -3.55 11.88 2.51
CA GLY A 130 -2.17 12.25 2.81
C GLY A 130 -2.02 12.86 4.21
N PHE A 131 -2.93 13.75 4.59
CA PHE A 131 -2.96 14.36 5.90
C PHE A 131 -3.18 13.32 7.03
N LEU A 132 -4.18 12.44 6.87
CA LEU A 132 -4.45 11.36 7.84
C LEU A 132 -3.29 10.35 7.91
N THR A 133 -2.59 10.12 6.79
CA THR A 133 -1.40 9.27 6.76
C THR A 133 -0.27 9.88 7.57
N ILE A 134 0.03 11.16 7.36
CA ILE A 134 1.05 11.88 8.15
C ILE A 134 0.71 11.78 9.64
N MET A 135 -0.52 12.10 10.02
CA MET A 135 -0.95 12.00 11.41
C MET A 135 -0.87 10.57 11.96
N GLY A 136 -1.19 9.57 11.15
CA GLY A 136 -1.10 8.17 11.54
C GLY A 136 0.33 7.69 11.80
N GLN A 137 1.33 8.31 11.16
CA GLN A 137 2.74 7.95 11.25
C GLN A 137 3.54 8.75 12.30
N VAL A 138 2.89 9.69 13.02
CA VAL A 138 3.57 10.52 14.02
C VAL A 138 4.16 9.67 15.15
N GLY A 139 3.44 8.63 15.60
CA GLY A 139 3.94 7.70 16.62
C GLY A 139 5.21 6.98 16.18
N ASP A 140 5.23 6.47 14.96
CA ASP A 140 6.39 5.77 14.41
C ASP A 140 7.59 6.70 14.20
N LEU A 141 7.33 7.96 13.79
CA LEU A 141 8.36 8.96 13.62
C LEU A 141 8.97 9.42 14.96
N THR A 142 8.15 9.56 15.99
CA THR A 142 8.57 10.12 17.29
C THR A 142 8.95 9.05 18.32
N GLY A 143 8.58 7.79 18.06
CA GLY A 143 8.75 6.70 19.03
C GLY A 143 7.84 6.82 20.25
N TYR A 144 6.87 7.74 20.25
CA TYR A 144 5.86 7.90 21.30
C TYR A 144 4.48 7.50 20.78
N TYR A 145 3.91 6.47 21.39
CA TYR A 145 2.60 5.94 21.02
C TYR A 145 1.54 6.37 22.03
N SER A 146 0.77 7.39 21.66
CA SER A 146 -0.32 7.92 22.46
C SER A 146 -1.52 6.96 22.51
N ASP A 147 -2.18 6.88 23.67
CA ASP A 147 -3.42 6.10 23.88
C ASP A 147 -4.71 6.86 23.46
N ALA A 148 -4.58 8.06 22.88
CA ALA A 148 -5.71 8.87 22.46
C ALA A 148 -6.56 8.16 21.39
N GLY A 149 -7.88 8.47 21.37
CA GLY A 149 -8.86 7.67 20.63
C GLY A 149 -8.75 7.68 19.10
N ASN A 150 -8.13 8.68 18.47
CA ASN A 150 -7.95 8.72 17.02
C ASN A 150 -6.63 9.37 16.60
N LYS A 151 -6.26 9.24 15.33
CA LYS A 151 -4.96 9.69 14.79
C LYS A 151 -4.72 11.19 14.98
N VAL A 152 -5.77 12.01 14.89
CA VAL A 152 -5.68 13.46 15.11
C VAL A 152 -5.35 13.76 16.56
N PHE A 153 -6.08 13.16 17.49
CA PHE A 153 -5.84 13.34 18.91
C PHE A 153 -4.49 12.76 19.34
N LYS A 154 -4.05 11.63 18.79
CA LYS A 154 -2.70 11.09 19.03
C LYS A 154 -1.61 12.06 18.60
N THR A 155 -1.78 12.72 17.46
CA THR A 155 -0.82 13.74 16.97
C THR A 155 -0.78 14.96 17.88
N ILE A 156 -1.96 15.43 18.33
CA ILE A 156 -2.05 16.56 19.26
C ILE A 156 -1.41 16.19 20.60
N ASP A 157 -1.69 15.01 21.11
CA ASP A 157 -1.13 14.53 22.37
C ASP A 157 0.41 14.42 22.30
N THR A 158 0.95 13.89 21.19
CA THR A 158 2.40 13.86 20.97
C THR A 158 3.00 15.27 20.95
N ALA A 159 2.34 16.23 20.33
CA ALA A 159 2.80 17.62 20.29
C ALA A 159 2.76 18.31 21.68
N LEU A 160 1.82 17.92 22.53
CA LEU A 160 1.70 18.45 23.91
C LEU A 160 2.69 17.82 24.89
N HIS A 161 3.24 16.64 24.56
CA HIS A 161 4.18 15.90 25.42
C HIS A 161 5.56 15.71 24.75
N PRO A 162 6.28 16.80 24.39
CA PRO A 162 7.56 16.69 23.68
C PRO A 162 8.65 15.96 24.49
N GLY A 163 8.52 15.93 25.82
CA GLY A 163 9.44 15.19 26.68
C GLY A 163 9.34 13.67 26.61
N LEU A 164 8.28 13.13 26.01
CA LEU A 164 8.08 11.69 25.79
C LEU A 164 8.59 11.20 24.43
N ILE A 165 9.01 12.13 23.57
CA ILE A 165 9.55 11.81 22.24
C ILE A 165 10.90 11.10 22.38
N HIS A 166 11.03 9.93 21.73
CA HIS A 166 12.27 9.18 21.69
C HIS A 166 13.23 9.79 20.66
N LEU A 167 14.19 10.58 21.13
CA LEU A 167 15.11 11.35 20.28
C LEU A 167 15.87 10.50 19.25
N PRO A 168 16.39 9.29 19.57
CA PRO A 168 17.05 8.46 18.58
C PRO A 168 16.12 8.06 17.42
N THR A 169 14.86 7.67 17.70
CA THR A 169 13.88 7.32 16.67
C THR A 169 13.58 8.53 15.79
N LEU A 170 13.31 9.69 16.39
CA LEU A 170 13.07 10.93 15.66
C LEU A 170 14.27 11.32 14.79
N ALA A 171 15.50 11.19 15.32
CA ALA A 171 16.72 11.51 14.56
C ALA A 171 16.89 10.61 13.32
N ILE A 172 16.64 9.30 13.46
CA ILE A 172 16.68 8.37 12.31
C ILE A 172 15.59 8.69 11.30
N GLY A 173 14.36 8.99 11.75
CA GLY A 173 13.27 9.38 10.87
C GLY A 173 13.58 10.66 10.08
N LEU A 174 14.04 11.71 10.74
CA LEU A 174 14.45 12.96 10.10
C LEU A 174 15.65 12.77 9.16
N LEU A 175 16.63 11.95 9.55
CA LEU A 175 17.77 11.60 8.69
C LEU A 175 17.29 10.88 7.42
N THR A 176 16.36 9.93 7.55
CA THR A 176 15.76 9.24 6.40
C THR A 176 15.10 10.22 5.45
N MET A 177 14.28 11.15 5.96
CA MET A 177 13.66 12.20 5.14
C MET A 177 14.69 13.09 4.46
N ALA A 178 15.75 13.48 5.18
CA ALA A 178 16.83 14.30 4.62
C ALA A 178 17.58 13.56 3.49
N ILE A 179 17.89 12.28 3.66
CA ILE A 179 18.55 11.48 2.64
C ILE A 179 17.68 11.38 1.39
N ILE A 180 16.38 11.07 1.53
CA ILE A 180 15.44 11.00 0.41
C ILE A 180 15.42 12.35 -0.32
N TYR A 181 15.22 13.46 0.40
CA TYR A 181 15.15 14.80 -0.17
C TYR A 181 16.42 15.19 -0.95
N LEU A 182 17.60 14.89 -0.40
CA LEU A 182 18.87 15.19 -1.04
C LEU A 182 19.12 14.27 -2.26
N ALA A 183 18.80 13.00 -2.14
CA ALA A 183 18.94 12.04 -3.23
C ALA A 183 17.99 12.36 -4.39
N ASP A 184 16.75 12.79 -4.12
CA ASP A 184 15.78 13.20 -5.13
C ASP A 184 16.23 14.40 -5.96
N ARG A 185 17.06 15.27 -5.39
CA ARG A 185 17.66 16.43 -6.09
C ARG A 185 18.98 16.11 -6.81
N SER A 186 19.44 14.86 -6.74
CA SER A 186 20.70 14.41 -7.32
C SER A 186 20.48 13.52 -8.55
N LYS A 187 21.58 13.10 -9.19
CA LYS A 187 21.55 12.08 -10.25
C LYS A 187 21.06 10.71 -9.78
N TYR A 188 20.89 10.52 -8.47
CA TYR A 188 20.45 9.27 -7.84
C TYR A 188 18.95 9.28 -7.48
N GLN A 189 18.17 10.22 -8.00
CA GLN A 189 16.72 10.34 -7.76
C GLN A 189 15.97 9.00 -7.85
N ARG A 190 16.30 8.16 -8.82
CA ARG A 190 15.67 6.85 -9.02
C ARG A 190 15.84 5.87 -7.85
N TYR A 191 16.85 6.10 -7.03
CA TYR A 191 17.24 5.19 -5.94
C TYR A 191 17.10 5.82 -4.56
N SER A 192 16.49 6.99 -4.45
CA SER A 192 16.42 7.78 -3.22
C SER A 192 15.89 6.98 -2.03
N TYR A 193 14.78 6.26 -2.22
CA TYR A 193 14.18 5.42 -1.18
C TYR A 193 15.08 4.22 -0.82
N ALA A 194 15.65 3.54 -1.81
CA ALA A 194 16.53 2.40 -1.58
C ALA A 194 17.82 2.82 -0.85
N ILE A 195 18.39 3.96 -1.23
CA ILE A 195 19.58 4.53 -0.57
C ILE A 195 19.26 4.86 0.89
N ALA A 196 18.16 5.55 1.16
CA ALA A 196 17.75 5.90 2.50
C ALA A 196 17.51 4.65 3.36
N LEU A 197 16.81 3.64 2.82
CA LEU A 197 16.57 2.38 3.50
C LEU A 197 17.87 1.69 3.91
N VAL A 198 18.80 1.51 2.96
CA VAL A 198 20.07 0.82 3.21
C VAL A 198 20.93 1.57 4.22
N ILE A 199 21.05 2.90 4.07
CA ILE A 199 21.89 3.72 4.96
C ILE A 199 21.32 3.71 6.37
N CYS A 200 20.02 4.00 6.54
CA CYS A 200 19.41 4.10 7.86
C CYS A 200 19.33 2.73 8.55
N THR A 201 19.05 1.65 7.83
CA THR A 201 19.07 0.29 8.38
C THR A 201 20.48 -0.10 8.84
N ALA A 202 21.50 0.16 8.02
CA ALA A 202 22.89 -0.10 8.40
C ALA A 202 23.30 0.73 9.60
N LEU A 203 22.91 2.00 9.67
CA LEU A 203 23.21 2.88 10.78
C LEU A 203 22.60 2.39 12.10
N VAL A 204 21.31 2.00 12.08
CA VAL A 204 20.64 1.44 13.27
C VAL A 204 21.29 0.13 13.70
N ALA A 205 21.62 -0.76 12.74
CA ALA A 205 22.26 -2.04 13.02
C ALA A 205 23.69 -1.88 13.63
N VAL A 206 24.48 -0.94 13.10
CA VAL A 206 25.87 -0.72 13.59
C VAL A 206 25.87 0.00 14.94
N LEU A 207 25.02 1.01 15.11
CA LEU A 207 24.99 1.79 16.35
C LEU A 207 24.21 1.13 17.48
N SER A 208 23.46 0.06 17.19
CA SER A 208 22.63 -0.68 18.17
C SER A 208 21.83 0.29 19.06
N LEU A 209 21.14 1.25 18.44
CA LEU A 209 20.48 2.36 19.15
C LEU A 209 19.38 1.82 20.06
N PRO A 210 19.48 2.04 21.39
CA PRO A 210 18.51 1.52 22.32
C PRO A 210 17.14 2.18 22.09
N GLY A 211 16.07 1.38 22.10
CA GLY A 211 14.69 1.85 21.97
C GLY A 211 14.26 2.23 20.56
N VAL A 212 15.12 2.13 19.55
CA VAL A 212 14.71 2.21 18.15
C VAL A 212 14.17 0.84 17.74
N LEU A 213 12.84 0.75 17.53
CA LEU A 213 12.20 -0.50 17.16
C LEU A 213 12.61 -0.92 15.74
N THR A 214 12.96 -2.19 15.60
CA THR A 214 13.19 -2.84 14.30
C THR A 214 11.97 -3.67 13.90
N VAL A 215 11.90 -4.09 12.65
CA VAL A 215 10.81 -4.98 12.17
C VAL A 215 10.73 -6.25 13.03
N GLY A 216 11.88 -6.79 13.45
CA GLY A 216 11.93 -7.97 14.31
C GLY A 216 11.38 -7.74 15.72
N ASP A 217 11.38 -6.50 16.23
CA ASP A 217 10.84 -6.15 17.54
C ASP A 217 9.33 -5.93 17.50
N THR A 218 8.80 -5.54 16.33
CA THR A 218 7.38 -5.21 16.17
C THR A 218 6.54 -6.39 15.75
N THR A 219 7.11 -7.38 15.07
CA THR A 219 6.36 -8.55 14.58
C THR A 219 7.25 -9.77 14.37
N GLU A 220 6.73 -10.94 14.71
CA GLU A 220 7.32 -12.21 14.26
C GLU A 220 6.98 -12.40 12.79
N VAL A 221 7.97 -12.23 11.92
CA VAL A 221 7.81 -12.55 10.49
C VAL A 221 7.64 -14.07 10.36
N PRO A 222 6.48 -14.55 9.91
CA PRO A 222 6.24 -15.98 9.77
C PRO A 222 7.28 -16.62 8.83
N ARG A 223 7.84 -17.75 9.22
CA ARG A 223 8.77 -18.51 8.39
C ARG A 223 8.07 -19.30 7.29
N THR A 224 6.75 -19.35 7.32
CA THR A 224 5.90 -20.02 6.32
C THR A 224 5.43 -18.99 5.30
N PHE A 225 5.38 -19.42 4.04
CA PHE A 225 4.76 -18.64 2.97
C PHE A 225 3.28 -18.38 3.29
N VAL A 226 2.66 -17.47 2.55
CA VAL A 226 1.25 -17.13 2.64
C VAL A 226 0.38 -18.37 2.83
N ASN A 227 -0.35 -18.44 3.96
CA ASN A 227 -1.32 -19.50 4.20
C ASN A 227 -2.66 -19.12 3.54
N LEU A 228 -3.34 -20.13 3.00
CA LEU A 228 -4.69 -19.93 2.49
C LEU A 228 -5.68 -19.86 3.68
N ASN A 229 -6.35 -18.73 3.83
CA ASN A 229 -7.32 -18.50 4.88
C ASN A 229 -8.74 -18.58 4.31
N LEU A 230 -9.59 -19.40 4.93
CA LEU A 230 -10.99 -19.50 4.53
C LEU A 230 -11.81 -18.39 5.17
N PRO A 231 -12.76 -17.78 4.43
CA PRO A 231 -13.59 -16.71 4.95
C PRO A 231 -14.61 -17.24 5.97
N ASP A 232 -14.79 -16.52 7.07
CA ASP A 232 -15.91 -16.72 7.98
C ASP A 232 -17.16 -16.06 7.41
N LEU A 233 -18.03 -16.85 6.82
CA LEU A 233 -19.25 -16.37 6.16
C LEU A 233 -20.22 -15.68 7.13
N THR A 234 -20.11 -15.88 8.42
CA THR A 234 -20.96 -15.24 9.45
C THR A 234 -20.68 -13.73 9.55
N LEU A 235 -19.51 -13.29 9.13
CA LEU A 235 -19.11 -11.88 9.14
C LEU A 235 -19.66 -11.08 7.95
N ILE A 236 -20.14 -11.75 6.89
CA ILE A 236 -20.62 -11.08 5.67
C ILE A 236 -21.66 -10.00 5.95
N PRO A 237 -22.75 -10.25 6.70
CA PRO A 237 -23.79 -9.25 6.94
C PRO A 237 -23.24 -7.97 7.60
N ARG A 238 -22.23 -8.10 8.45
CA ARG A 238 -21.58 -6.99 9.14
C ARG A 238 -20.63 -6.22 8.23
N LEU A 239 -19.90 -6.91 7.36
CA LEU A 239 -18.80 -6.33 6.57
C LEU A 239 -19.21 -5.93 5.14
N ILE A 240 -20.46 -6.16 4.72
CA ILE A 240 -20.93 -5.84 3.37
C ILE A 240 -20.86 -4.33 3.05
N LEU A 241 -21.31 -3.48 3.98
CA LEU A 241 -21.26 -2.02 3.81
C LEU A 241 -19.84 -1.46 3.91
N PRO A 242 -19.03 -1.82 4.92
CA PRO A 242 -17.60 -1.51 4.94
C PRO A 242 -16.87 -1.90 3.66
N ALA A 243 -17.06 -3.13 3.20
CA ALA A 243 -16.42 -3.61 1.97
C ALA A 243 -16.85 -2.81 0.73
N LEU A 244 -18.13 -2.45 0.63
CA LEU A 244 -18.63 -1.58 -0.44
C LEU A 244 -17.95 -0.20 -0.39
N SER A 245 -17.81 0.38 0.80
CA SER A 245 -17.14 1.68 0.99
C SER A 245 -15.68 1.62 0.57
N ILE A 246 -14.94 0.58 0.99
CA ILE A 246 -13.55 0.37 0.59
C ILE A 246 -13.46 0.14 -0.93
N ALA A 247 -14.36 -0.63 -1.53
CA ALA A 247 -14.39 -0.85 -2.97
C ALA A 247 -14.58 0.45 -3.75
N ILE A 248 -15.43 1.37 -3.27
CA ILE A 248 -15.62 2.70 -3.87
C ILE A 248 -14.35 3.55 -3.71
N ILE A 249 -13.71 3.56 -2.55
CA ILE A 249 -12.44 4.26 -2.31
C ILE A 249 -11.38 3.79 -3.31
N VAL A 250 -11.22 2.48 -3.46
CA VAL A 250 -10.25 1.89 -4.39
C VAL A 250 -10.61 2.17 -5.85
N LEU A 251 -11.91 2.20 -6.20
CA LEU A 251 -12.38 2.59 -7.51
C LEU A 251 -11.95 4.02 -7.86
N VAL A 252 -12.20 4.96 -6.95
CA VAL A 252 -11.82 6.37 -7.11
C VAL A 252 -10.31 6.50 -7.28
N GLN A 253 -9.53 5.89 -6.37
CA GLN A 253 -8.08 5.93 -6.38
C GLN A 253 -7.49 5.28 -7.64
N GLY A 254 -7.92 4.07 -7.97
CA GLY A 254 -7.47 3.32 -9.15
C GLY A 254 -7.74 4.06 -10.47
N SER A 255 -8.85 4.77 -10.54
CA SER A 255 -9.18 5.59 -11.72
C SER A 255 -8.21 6.74 -11.92
N GLY A 256 -7.78 7.39 -10.82
CA GLY A 256 -6.74 8.43 -10.87
C GLY A 256 -5.41 7.88 -11.38
N VAL A 257 -5.05 6.65 -10.96
CA VAL A 257 -3.83 5.98 -11.43
C VAL A 257 -3.94 5.61 -12.90
N SER A 258 -5.04 5.02 -13.35
CA SER A 258 -5.26 4.64 -14.76
C SER A 258 -5.13 5.83 -15.71
N GLN A 259 -5.55 7.03 -15.27
CA GLN A 259 -5.48 8.24 -16.09
C GLN A 259 -4.13 8.96 -16.00
N SER A 260 -3.26 8.60 -15.07
CA SER A 260 -1.98 9.26 -14.86
C SER A 260 -0.86 8.76 -15.77
N VAL A 261 -0.92 7.48 -16.20
CA VAL A 261 0.13 6.84 -16.99
C VAL A 261 -0.49 6.04 -18.13
N PRO A 262 -0.23 6.42 -19.41
CA PRO A 262 -0.63 5.63 -20.55
C PRO A 262 0.13 4.29 -20.63
N ASN A 263 -0.44 3.31 -21.27
CA ASN A 263 0.20 2.05 -21.61
C ASN A 263 1.32 2.26 -22.67
N PRO A 264 2.18 1.26 -22.91
CA PRO A 264 3.28 1.36 -23.89
C PRO A 264 2.83 1.67 -25.33
N ASP A 265 1.57 1.41 -25.67
CA ASP A 265 0.95 1.75 -26.97
C ASP A 265 0.49 3.23 -27.05
N GLY A 266 0.62 3.99 -25.96
CA GLY A 266 0.19 5.38 -25.85
C GLY A 266 -1.28 5.56 -25.49
N GLU A 267 -2.05 4.48 -25.37
CA GLU A 267 -3.47 4.54 -24.99
C GLU A 267 -3.62 4.47 -23.45
N TYR A 268 -4.65 5.14 -22.95
CA TYR A 268 -4.99 5.03 -21.54
C TYR A 268 -5.71 3.70 -21.24
N PRO A 269 -5.43 3.08 -20.07
CA PRO A 269 -6.07 1.83 -19.68
C PRO A 269 -7.60 1.92 -19.63
N ASP A 270 -8.28 0.78 -19.85
CA ASP A 270 -9.72 0.66 -19.62
C ASP A 270 -10.03 0.57 -18.12
N PRO A 271 -10.73 1.55 -17.52
CA PRO A 271 -11.08 1.52 -16.10
C PRO A 271 -11.86 0.26 -15.69
N ASN A 272 -12.71 -0.28 -16.56
CA ASN A 272 -13.47 -1.49 -16.26
C ASN A 272 -12.57 -2.72 -16.22
N GLY A 273 -11.55 -2.77 -17.09
CA GLY A 273 -10.51 -3.78 -17.07
C GLY A 273 -9.68 -3.71 -15.80
N ASP A 274 -9.34 -2.50 -15.35
CA ASP A 274 -8.60 -2.28 -14.12
C ASP A 274 -9.41 -2.67 -12.87
N PHE A 275 -10.71 -2.38 -12.83
CA PHE A 275 -11.58 -2.82 -11.73
C PHE A 275 -11.67 -4.34 -11.63
N LYS A 276 -11.79 -5.03 -12.77
CA LYS A 276 -11.78 -6.50 -12.79
C LYS A 276 -10.45 -7.06 -12.28
N GLY A 277 -9.34 -6.49 -12.77
CA GLY A 277 -8.00 -6.91 -12.35
C GLY A 277 -7.75 -6.69 -10.86
N GLN A 278 -8.09 -5.52 -10.34
CA GLN A 278 -8.02 -5.22 -8.91
C GLN A 278 -8.98 -6.08 -8.10
N GLY A 279 -10.17 -6.38 -8.63
CA GLY A 279 -11.13 -7.27 -7.99
C GLY A 279 -10.58 -8.68 -7.81
N ILE A 280 -9.98 -9.27 -8.85
CA ILE A 280 -9.31 -10.57 -8.76
C ILE A 280 -8.15 -10.51 -7.75
N ALA A 281 -7.36 -9.44 -7.78
CA ALA A 281 -6.26 -9.25 -6.86
C ALA A 281 -6.74 -9.16 -5.40
N ASN A 282 -7.83 -8.43 -5.12
CA ASN A 282 -8.39 -8.33 -3.77
C ASN A 282 -8.97 -9.65 -3.27
N VAL A 283 -9.63 -10.42 -4.12
CA VAL A 283 -10.09 -11.78 -3.75
C VAL A 283 -8.89 -12.66 -3.38
N ALA A 284 -7.85 -12.68 -4.21
CA ALA A 284 -6.65 -13.46 -3.95
C ALA A 284 -5.93 -12.99 -2.67
N THR A 285 -5.80 -11.67 -2.48
CA THR A 285 -5.20 -11.05 -1.29
C THR A 285 -6.00 -11.38 -0.03
N GLY A 286 -7.33 -11.37 -0.10
CA GLY A 286 -8.20 -11.78 1.02
C GLY A 286 -7.93 -13.21 1.45
N PHE A 287 -7.90 -14.18 0.52
CA PHE A 287 -7.51 -15.55 0.84
C PHE A 287 -6.10 -15.67 1.41
N ALA A 288 -5.20 -14.80 1.03
CA ALA A 288 -3.84 -14.73 1.55
C ALA A 288 -3.73 -14.09 2.95
N GLY A 289 -4.81 -13.52 3.48
CA GLY A 289 -4.81 -12.80 4.76
C GLY A 289 -4.14 -11.42 4.66
N GLY A 290 -4.07 -10.84 3.48
CA GLY A 290 -3.59 -9.49 3.26
C GLY A 290 -4.71 -8.44 3.36
N ILE A 291 -4.36 -7.21 3.75
CA ILE A 291 -5.30 -6.07 3.74
C ILE A 291 -5.68 -5.71 2.29
N PRO A 292 -6.88 -5.16 2.04
CA PRO A 292 -7.32 -4.79 0.71
C PRO A 292 -6.33 -3.91 -0.05
N VAL A 293 -6.20 -4.15 -1.36
CA VAL A 293 -5.26 -3.47 -2.25
C VAL A 293 -5.98 -2.57 -3.26
N GLY A 294 -5.28 -1.56 -3.74
CA GLY A 294 -5.76 -0.64 -4.77
C GLY A 294 -4.63 -0.03 -5.58
N GLY A 295 -4.97 0.65 -6.67
CA GLY A 295 -3.98 1.33 -7.50
C GLY A 295 -3.19 2.37 -6.70
N SER A 296 -1.87 2.24 -6.66
CA SER A 296 -0.95 3.13 -5.97
C SER A 296 -0.36 4.15 -6.93
N LEU A 297 -0.67 5.44 -6.73
CA LEU A 297 -0.07 6.53 -7.51
C LEU A 297 1.46 6.58 -7.30
N GLY A 298 1.90 6.48 -6.05
CA GLY A 298 3.32 6.51 -5.71
C GLY A 298 4.07 5.33 -6.30
N GLY A 299 3.58 4.10 -6.10
CA GLY A 299 4.18 2.89 -6.65
C GLY A 299 4.25 2.92 -8.19
N THR A 300 3.17 3.35 -8.84
CA THR A 300 3.11 3.48 -10.31
C THR A 300 4.12 4.51 -10.82
N ALA A 301 4.24 5.67 -10.14
CA ALA A 301 5.23 6.67 -10.48
C ALA A 301 6.66 6.15 -10.35
N VAL A 302 6.97 5.41 -9.29
CA VAL A 302 8.29 4.81 -9.08
C VAL A 302 8.62 3.79 -10.18
N ILE A 303 7.69 2.90 -10.56
CA ILE A 303 7.90 1.93 -11.64
C ILE A 303 8.23 2.63 -12.96
N THR A 304 7.51 3.69 -13.30
CA THR A 304 7.75 4.45 -14.53
C THR A 304 9.08 5.21 -14.48
N GLN A 305 9.44 5.80 -13.33
CA GLN A 305 10.72 6.49 -13.12
C GLN A 305 11.91 5.53 -13.20
N LEU A 306 11.77 4.31 -12.68
CA LEU A 306 12.79 3.26 -12.78
C LEU A 306 12.94 2.71 -14.21
N GLY A 307 12.02 3.06 -15.11
CA GLY A 307 12.05 2.67 -16.51
C GLY A 307 11.47 1.29 -16.77
N GLY A 308 10.47 0.88 -15.99
CA GLY A 308 9.65 -0.30 -16.25
C GLY A 308 9.03 -0.22 -17.65
N LYS A 309 9.03 -1.33 -18.38
CA LYS A 309 8.61 -1.41 -19.79
C LYS A 309 7.44 -2.35 -20.01
N SER A 310 7.18 -3.23 -19.06
CA SER A 310 6.09 -4.20 -19.15
C SER A 310 5.56 -4.59 -17.76
N ARG A 311 4.56 -5.46 -17.74
CA ARG A 311 3.95 -5.99 -16.52
C ARG A 311 4.91 -6.72 -15.59
N TRP A 312 6.04 -7.23 -16.13
CA TRP A 312 7.08 -7.91 -15.35
C TRP A 312 7.75 -7.01 -14.32
N ALA A 313 7.66 -5.69 -14.49
CA ALA A 313 8.12 -4.74 -13.48
C ALA A 313 7.28 -4.75 -12.18
N ASN A 314 6.07 -5.33 -12.21
CA ASN A 314 5.15 -5.49 -11.08
C ASN A 314 5.01 -6.95 -10.59
N ILE A 315 5.69 -7.92 -11.24
CA ILE A 315 5.67 -9.34 -10.90
C ILE A 315 6.97 -9.72 -10.19
#